data_8e03971695f2731b97a42e66da1e6c09
#
_entry.id   8e03971695f2731b97a42e66da1e6c09
#
_cell.length_a   1.000
_cell.length_b   1.000
_cell.length_c   1.000
_cell.angle_alpha   90.00
_cell.angle_beta   90.00
_cell.angle_gamma   90.00
#
_symmetry.space_group_name_H-M   'P 1'
#
loop_
_entity.id
_entity.type
_entity.pdbx_description
1 polymer ?
#
loop_
_entity_poly.entity_id
_entity_poly.type
_entity_poly.pdbx_seq_one_letter_code
_entity_poly.pdbx_strand_id
1 'polypeptide(L)'
;PYTTLFRSGQKHLLKDVMSLPAQNLSTFQLKGQSEKAPEWYVPYHGKKLRGQALLDQIQLWEERGIVEPSHAHALRECIAHPEWFDLSDRTTVLFGAASEAGPLTWLSKWKANIVAIDLPNTRVWSKILDTVSEGNATLYAPSAETLPADTSIEVLKEKLGANLLTQIPEIAQWLIQFKQNLDLAAIAYLDGEKHVRVSMAMDAIMKHVSE
;
A
#
# COMPACT_ATOMS: atom_id res chain seq x y z
N PRO A 1 -7.11 6.54 27.04
CA PRO A 1 -5.98 5.59 27.01
C PRO A 1 -5.62 5.21 25.56
N TYR A 2 -6.60 5.03 24.66
CA TYR A 2 -6.37 4.61 23.26
C TYR A 2 -5.78 5.73 22.37
N THR A 3 -5.86 6.97 22.82
CA THR A 3 -5.35 8.16 22.13
C THR A 3 -3.98 8.60 22.62
N THR A 4 -3.13 7.64 22.97
CA THR A 4 -1.81 7.91 23.54
C THR A 4 -0.71 7.28 22.70
N LEU A 5 0.31 8.07 22.38
CA LEU A 5 1.56 7.61 21.78
C LEU A 5 2.67 7.59 22.83
N PHE A 6 3.49 6.54 22.82
CA PHE A 6 4.74 6.48 23.58
C PHE A 6 5.91 6.85 22.65
N ARG A 7 6.63 7.90 22.99
CA ARG A 7 7.78 8.38 22.24
C ARG A 7 8.91 8.72 23.21
N SER A 8 10.09 8.18 22.95
CA SER A 8 11.28 8.37 23.79
C SER A 8 11.02 8.08 25.27
N GLY A 9 10.22 7.04 25.57
CA GLY A 9 9.83 6.67 26.93
C GLY A 9 8.77 7.58 27.58
N GLN A 10 8.33 8.62 26.90
CA GLN A 10 7.28 9.53 27.39
C GLN A 10 5.93 9.22 26.75
N LYS A 11 4.87 9.51 27.49
CA LYS A 11 3.48 9.32 27.09
C LYS A 11 2.88 10.65 26.62
N HIS A 12 2.38 10.67 25.38
CA HIS A 12 1.75 11.84 24.77
C HIS A 12 0.31 11.57 24.40
N LEU A 13 -0.58 12.56 24.48
CA LEU A 13 -1.90 12.43 23.88
C LEU A 13 -1.79 12.48 22.36
N LEU A 14 -2.56 11.65 21.67
CA LEU A 14 -2.51 11.55 20.20
C LEU A 14 -2.80 12.91 19.53
N LYS A 15 -3.74 13.67 20.06
CA LYS A 15 -4.07 15.03 19.57
C LYS A 15 -2.88 16.01 19.59
N ASP A 16 -1.95 15.80 20.51
CA ASP A 16 -0.78 16.69 20.68
C ASP A 16 0.44 16.16 19.90
N VAL A 17 0.40 14.88 19.48
CA VAL A 17 1.51 14.19 18.79
C VAL A 17 1.85 14.85 17.48
N MET A 18 0.84 15.29 16.71
CA MET A 18 1.04 15.89 15.38
C MET A 18 1.78 17.22 15.41
N SER A 19 1.78 17.91 16.57
CA SER A 19 2.53 19.14 16.79
C SER A 19 3.93 18.93 17.39
N LEU A 20 4.31 17.68 17.70
CA LEU A 20 5.64 17.38 18.22
C LEU A 20 6.72 17.54 17.14
N PRO A 21 7.95 17.92 17.51
CA PRO A 21 9.07 17.89 16.60
C PRO A 21 9.23 16.49 15.99
N ALA A 22 9.24 16.41 14.68
CA ALA A 22 9.39 15.18 13.92
C ALA A 22 10.75 15.11 13.23
N GLN A 23 11.34 13.93 13.17
CA GLN A 23 12.51 13.68 12.35
C GLN A 23 12.07 13.60 10.88
N ASN A 24 12.74 14.30 9.99
CA ASN A 24 12.44 14.21 8.56
C ASN A 24 12.74 12.81 8.04
N LEU A 25 11.77 12.26 7.30
CA LEU A 25 11.97 11.06 6.52
C LEU A 25 12.37 11.44 5.09
N SER A 26 13.38 10.74 4.56
CA SER A 26 13.77 10.82 3.15
C SER A 26 12.94 9.83 2.33
N THR A 27 12.81 10.09 1.03
CA THR A 27 12.12 9.19 0.09
C THR A 27 13.14 8.41 -0.73
N PHE A 28 13.06 7.09 -0.69
CA PHE A 28 13.72 6.23 -1.67
C PHE A 28 12.71 5.85 -2.76
N GLN A 29 13.13 5.87 -4.02
CA GLN A 29 12.30 5.52 -5.17
C GLN A 29 12.87 4.30 -5.88
N LEU A 30 12.00 3.30 -6.13
CA LEU A 30 12.32 2.12 -6.93
C LEU A 30 11.28 1.98 -8.05
N LYS A 31 11.73 1.75 -9.28
CA LYS A 31 10.88 1.42 -10.41
C LYS A 31 10.92 -0.07 -10.70
N GLY A 32 9.75 -0.67 -10.91
CA GLY A 32 9.64 -2.06 -11.35
C GLY A 32 10.27 -2.28 -12.73
N GLN A 33 10.72 -3.50 -12.98
CA GLN A 33 11.51 -3.85 -14.17
C GLN A 33 10.67 -4.36 -15.35
N SER A 34 9.39 -4.68 -15.13
CA SER A 34 8.49 -5.16 -16.18
C SER A 34 8.03 -4.00 -17.06
N GLU A 35 8.07 -4.19 -18.38
CA GLU A 35 7.57 -3.19 -19.34
C GLU A 35 6.07 -3.32 -19.59
N LYS A 36 5.49 -4.50 -19.39
CA LYS A 36 4.10 -4.80 -19.74
C LYS A 36 3.27 -5.11 -18.49
N ALA A 37 2.11 -4.47 -18.41
CA ALA A 37 1.07 -4.92 -17.50
C ALA A 37 0.55 -6.29 -17.94
N PRO A 38 0.43 -7.27 -17.04
CA PRO A 38 -0.20 -8.53 -17.36
C PRO A 38 -1.68 -8.31 -17.65
N GLU A 39 -2.25 -9.10 -18.56
CA GLU A 39 -3.69 -9.16 -18.73
C GLU A 39 -4.34 -9.51 -17.39
N TRP A 40 -5.40 -8.78 -17.04
CA TRP A 40 -6.14 -9.02 -15.81
C TRP A 40 -6.76 -10.43 -15.80
N TYR A 41 -6.77 -11.06 -14.66
CA TYR A 41 -7.33 -12.40 -14.48
C TYR A 41 -7.97 -12.57 -13.10
N VAL A 42 -8.88 -13.51 -13.00
CA VAL A 42 -9.42 -13.97 -11.73
C VAL A 42 -8.86 -15.36 -11.40
N PRO A 43 -8.21 -15.52 -10.22
CA PRO A 43 -7.77 -16.85 -9.81
C PRO A 43 -8.98 -17.69 -9.38
N TYR A 44 -9.12 -18.89 -9.96
CA TYR A 44 -10.21 -19.80 -9.64
C TYR A 44 -9.78 -21.26 -9.78
N HIS A 45 -9.91 -22.06 -8.72
CA HIS A 45 -9.50 -23.47 -8.68
C HIS A 45 -8.10 -23.73 -9.28
N GLY A 46 -7.10 -22.92 -8.86
CA GLY A 46 -5.72 -23.03 -9.35
C GLY A 46 -5.47 -22.54 -10.78
N LYS A 47 -6.50 -22.06 -11.47
CA LYS A 47 -6.41 -21.48 -12.83
C LYS A 47 -6.49 -19.96 -12.77
N LYS A 48 -5.92 -19.30 -13.78
CA LYS A 48 -6.05 -17.88 -14.04
C LYS A 48 -7.07 -17.70 -15.16
N LEU A 49 -8.32 -17.41 -14.82
CA LEU A 49 -9.38 -17.19 -15.80
C LEU A 49 -9.24 -15.81 -16.44
N ARG A 50 -9.32 -15.73 -17.76
CA ARG A 50 -9.19 -14.52 -18.58
C ARG A 50 -10.14 -14.54 -19.77
N GLY A 51 -10.41 -13.37 -20.34
CA GLY A 51 -11.19 -13.23 -21.57
C GLY A 51 -12.47 -14.07 -21.56
N GLN A 52 -12.70 -14.84 -22.63
CA GLN A 52 -13.93 -15.63 -22.77
C GLN A 52 -14.14 -16.66 -21.64
N ALA A 53 -13.08 -17.35 -21.20
CA ALA A 53 -13.21 -18.31 -20.10
C ALA A 53 -13.64 -17.66 -18.78
N LEU A 54 -13.27 -16.40 -18.55
CA LEU A 54 -13.74 -15.64 -17.41
C LEU A 54 -15.20 -15.19 -17.60
N LEU A 55 -15.58 -14.73 -18.79
CA LEU A 55 -16.97 -14.35 -19.11
C LEU A 55 -17.93 -15.53 -18.89
N ASP A 56 -17.59 -16.71 -19.39
CA ASP A 56 -18.39 -17.93 -19.23
C ASP A 56 -18.54 -18.30 -17.73
N GLN A 57 -17.46 -18.14 -16.97
CA GLN A 57 -17.48 -18.43 -15.54
C GLN A 57 -18.28 -17.38 -14.74
N ILE A 58 -18.23 -16.11 -15.10
CA ILE A 58 -19.05 -15.05 -14.50
C ILE A 58 -20.53 -15.34 -14.71
N GLN A 59 -20.92 -15.72 -15.94
CA GLN A 59 -22.30 -16.09 -16.24
C GLN A 59 -22.76 -17.26 -15.36
N LEU A 60 -21.93 -18.31 -15.23
CA LEU A 60 -22.26 -19.47 -14.39
C LEU A 60 -22.40 -19.08 -12.90
N TRP A 61 -21.56 -18.16 -12.40
CA TRP A 61 -21.66 -17.68 -11.02
C TRP A 61 -22.94 -16.88 -10.79
N GLU A 62 -23.33 -16.03 -11.74
CA GLU A 62 -24.58 -15.24 -11.68
C GLU A 62 -25.81 -16.14 -11.73
N GLU A 63 -25.87 -17.09 -12.67
CA GLU A 63 -26.97 -18.07 -12.81
C GLU A 63 -27.15 -18.93 -11.54
N ARG A 64 -26.06 -19.24 -10.84
CA ARG A 64 -26.08 -20.02 -9.59
C ARG A 64 -26.26 -19.18 -8.35
N GLY A 65 -26.40 -17.87 -8.47
CA GLY A 65 -26.53 -16.94 -7.33
C GLY A 65 -25.27 -16.86 -6.45
N ILE A 66 -24.09 -17.19 -7.00
CA ILE A 66 -22.82 -17.09 -6.30
C ILE A 66 -22.35 -15.63 -6.25
N VAL A 67 -22.61 -14.87 -7.32
CA VAL A 67 -22.35 -13.42 -7.39
C VAL A 67 -23.66 -12.71 -7.75
N GLU A 68 -23.80 -11.49 -7.24
CA GLU A 68 -24.91 -10.62 -7.58
C GLU A 68 -24.78 -10.08 -9.02
N PRO A 69 -25.90 -9.75 -9.71
CA PRO A 69 -25.85 -9.20 -11.07
C PRO A 69 -24.99 -7.94 -11.19
N SER A 70 -25.00 -7.07 -10.18
CA SER A 70 -24.16 -5.86 -10.12
C SER A 70 -22.66 -6.19 -10.09
N HIS A 71 -22.27 -7.21 -9.32
CA HIS A 71 -20.88 -7.68 -9.27
C HIS A 71 -20.48 -8.35 -10.58
N ALA A 72 -21.34 -9.21 -11.15
CA ALA A 72 -21.10 -9.84 -12.45
C ALA A 72 -20.93 -8.78 -13.56
N HIS A 73 -21.75 -7.72 -13.56
CA HIS A 73 -21.61 -6.58 -14.47
C HIS A 73 -20.26 -5.89 -14.30
N ALA A 74 -19.86 -5.54 -13.08
CA ALA A 74 -18.57 -4.89 -12.81
C ALA A 74 -17.38 -5.73 -13.29
N LEU A 75 -17.41 -7.05 -13.14
CA LEU A 75 -16.37 -7.93 -13.66
C LEU A 75 -16.31 -7.95 -15.20
N ARG A 76 -17.48 -7.90 -15.88
CA ARG A 76 -17.53 -7.78 -17.35
C ARG A 76 -16.98 -6.46 -17.84
N GLU A 77 -17.28 -5.35 -17.14
CA GLU A 77 -16.68 -4.04 -17.44
C GLU A 77 -15.17 -4.05 -17.30
N CYS A 78 -14.63 -4.69 -16.25
CA CYS A 78 -13.18 -4.86 -16.10
C CYS A 78 -12.54 -5.63 -17.27
N ILE A 79 -13.25 -6.58 -17.89
CA ILE A 79 -12.76 -7.30 -19.07
C ILE A 79 -12.83 -6.43 -20.33
N ALA A 80 -13.91 -5.64 -20.45
CA ALA A 80 -14.13 -4.77 -21.60
C ALA A 80 -13.20 -3.55 -21.64
N HIS A 81 -12.70 -3.13 -20.46
CA HIS A 81 -11.92 -1.91 -20.24
C HIS A 81 -10.54 -2.20 -19.63
N PRO A 82 -9.62 -2.88 -20.36
CA PRO A 82 -8.29 -3.20 -19.86
C PRO A 82 -7.46 -1.94 -19.55
N GLU A 83 -7.76 -0.79 -20.13
CA GLU A 83 -7.13 0.51 -19.85
C GLU A 83 -7.35 0.97 -18.41
N TRP A 84 -8.39 0.50 -17.71
CA TRP A 84 -8.62 0.81 -16.29
C TRP A 84 -7.54 0.26 -15.36
N PHE A 85 -6.74 -0.69 -15.84
CA PHE A 85 -5.60 -1.26 -15.11
C PHE A 85 -4.28 -0.50 -15.38
N ASP A 86 -4.31 0.64 -16.04
CA ASP A 86 -3.20 1.61 -16.06
C ASP A 86 -3.45 2.67 -14.97
N LEU A 87 -2.79 2.52 -13.83
CA LEU A 87 -2.92 3.42 -12.68
C LEU A 87 -1.75 4.42 -12.58
N SER A 88 -1.12 4.75 -13.71
CA SER A 88 0.04 5.67 -13.73
C SER A 88 -0.30 7.08 -13.28
N ASP A 89 -1.56 7.48 -13.36
CA ASP A 89 -2.10 8.76 -12.88
C ASP A 89 -2.50 8.73 -11.39
N ARG A 90 -2.45 7.56 -10.73
CA ARG A 90 -2.85 7.37 -9.33
C ARG A 90 -1.65 7.16 -8.43
N THR A 91 -1.73 7.73 -7.23
CA THR A 91 -0.74 7.50 -6.16
C THR A 91 -1.45 6.93 -4.95
N THR A 92 -1.16 5.66 -4.65
CA THR A 92 -1.81 4.94 -3.56
C THR A 92 -0.85 4.79 -2.37
N VAL A 93 -1.25 5.30 -1.22
CA VAL A 93 -0.56 5.13 0.04
C VAL A 93 -1.05 3.85 0.72
N LEU A 94 -0.15 2.92 0.98
CA LEU A 94 -0.45 1.65 1.64
C LEU A 94 0.09 1.68 3.08
N PHE A 95 -0.78 1.86 4.06
CA PHE A 95 -0.44 1.67 5.46
C PHE A 95 -0.48 0.19 5.79
N GLY A 96 0.68 -0.46 5.96
CA GLY A 96 0.84 -1.90 6.05
C GLY A 96 0.99 -2.55 4.68
N ALA A 97 1.91 -2.05 3.86
CA ALA A 97 2.07 -2.41 2.45
C ALA A 97 2.33 -3.92 2.22
N ALA A 98 2.98 -4.61 3.16
CA ALA A 98 3.24 -6.04 3.08
C ALA A 98 2.06 -6.92 3.54
N SER A 99 0.91 -6.33 3.92
CA SER A 99 -0.28 -7.09 4.32
C SER A 99 -0.71 -8.06 3.22
N GLU A 100 -1.05 -9.30 3.60
CA GLU A 100 -1.51 -10.32 2.65
C GLU A 100 -2.87 -9.98 2.04
N ALA A 101 -3.71 -9.27 2.78
CA ALA A 101 -4.99 -8.78 2.30
C ALA A 101 -4.88 -7.50 1.46
N GLY A 102 -3.67 -6.92 1.35
CA GLY A 102 -3.44 -5.65 0.68
C GLY A 102 -3.29 -5.78 -0.85
N PRO A 103 -3.46 -4.66 -1.57
CA PRO A 103 -3.46 -4.64 -3.03
C PRO A 103 -2.04 -4.57 -3.65
N LEU A 104 -0.96 -4.65 -2.86
CA LEU A 104 0.42 -4.47 -3.35
C LEU A 104 0.73 -5.29 -4.59
N THR A 105 0.38 -6.59 -4.58
CA THR A 105 0.63 -7.52 -5.69
C THR A 105 -0.03 -7.11 -7.00
N TRP A 106 -1.19 -6.48 -6.93
CA TRP A 106 -1.91 -5.99 -8.11
C TRP A 106 -1.41 -4.61 -8.54
N LEU A 107 -1.30 -3.67 -7.61
CA LEU A 107 -0.79 -2.33 -7.89
C LEU A 107 0.61 -2.36 -8.49
N SER A 108 1.45 -3.31 -8.06
CA SER A 108 2.81 -3.48 -8.62
C SER A 108 2.81 -3.81 -10.12
N LYS A 109 1.70 -4.33 -10.66
CA LYS A 109 1.56 -4.77 -12.06
C LYS A 109 0.77 -3.79 -12.94
N TRP A 110 0.17 -2.76 -12.34
CA TRP A 110 -0.75 -1.85 -13.00
C TRP A 110 -0.20 -0.41 -13.07
N LYS A 111 1.11 -0.26 -13.16
CA LYS A 111 1.85 1.01 -13.29
C LYS A 111 1.56 2.03 -12.18
N ALA A 112 0.98 1.61 -11.07
CA ALA A 112 0.63 2.51 -9.98
C ALA A 112 1.87 3.20 -9.38
N ASN A 113 1.66 4.41 -8.83
CA ASN A 113 2.62 5.01 -7.91
C ASN A 113 2.25 4.54 -6.50
N ILE A 114 3.13 3.80 -5.84
CA ILE A 114 2.88 3.17 -4.54
C ILE A 114 3.73 3.85 -3.48
N VAL A 115 3.09 4.51 -2.53
CA VAL A 115 3.75 5.02 -1.32
C VAL A 115 3.58 3.97 -0.23
N ALA A 116 4.63 3.20 0.04
CA ALA A 116 4.57 2.08 0.98
C ALA A 116 5.01 2.50 2.38
N ILE A 117 4.15 2.29 3.37
CA ILE A 117 4.45 2.48 4.79
C ILE A 117 4.31 1.13 5.48
N ASP A 118 5.42 0.66 6.05
CA ASP A 118 5.46 -0.57 6.82
C ASP A 118 6.61 -0.53 7.83
N LEU A 119 6.62 -1.49 8.75
CA LEU A 119 7.65 -1.60 9.78
C LEU A 119 9.06 -1.66 9.18
N PRO A 120 10.06 -1.02 9.82
CA PRO A 120 11.47 -1.15 9.43
C PRO A 120 11.99 -2.55 9.80
N ASN A 121 11.68 -3.52 8.95
CA ASN A 121 11.97 -4.93 9.13
C ASN A 121 12.41 -5.56 7.81
N THR A 122 13.56 -6.21 7.81
CA THR A 122 14.19 -6.80 6.62
C THR A 122 13.27 -7.76 5.87
N ARG A 123 12.52 -8.63 6.58
CA ARG A 123 11.59 -9.58 5.94
C ARG A 123 10.41 -8.88 5.26
N VAL A 124 9.89 -7.84 5.90
CA VAL A 124 8.79 -7.02 5.36
C VAL A 124 9.24 -6.33 4.07
N TRP A 125 10.38 -5.65 4.12
CA TRP A 125 10.90 -4.92 2.97
C TRP A 125 11.44 -5.82 1.87
N SER A 126 11.93 -7.03 2.18
CA SER A 126 12.23 -8.05 1.16
C SER A 126 10.97 -8.32 0.32
N LYS A 127 9.85 -8.64 0.97
CA LYS A 127 8.58 -8.92 0.28
C LYS A 127 8.12 -7.74 -0.59
N ILE A 128 8.18 -6.50 -0.06
CA ILE A 128 7.74 -5.30 -0.80
C ILE A 128 8.64 -5.07 -2.01
N LEU A 129 9.95 -5.06 -1.83
CA LEU A 129 10.93 -4.79 -2.88
C LEU A 129 10.88 -5.87 -3.98
N ASP A 130 10.82 -7.15 -3.61
CA ASP A 130 10.73 -8.26 -4.56
C ASP A 130 9.44 -8.15 -5.39
N THR A 131 8.28 -7.90 -4.74
CA THR A 131 6.98 -7.75 -5.42
C THR A 131 6.98 -6.58 -6.41
N VAL A 132 7.53 -5.43 -6.02
CA VAL A 132 7.55 -4.24 -6.90
C VAL A 132 8.58 -4.38 -8.01
N SER A 133 9.75 -4.96 -7.73
CA SER A 133 10.80 -5.17 -8.74
C SER A 133 10.34 -6.07 -9.89
N GLU A 134 9.51 -7.08 -9.61
CA GLU A 134 8.93 -7.95 -10.63
C GLU A 134 7.81 -7.29 -11.45
N GLY A 135 7.29 -6.17 -10.98
CA GLY A 135 6.19 -5.43 -11.60
C GLY A 135 6.64 -4.27 -12.48
N ASN A 136 5.73 -3.31 -12.70
CA ASN A 136 5.93 -2.10 -13.51
C ASN A 136 5.56 -0.80 -12.76
N ALA A 137 5.25 -0.89 -11.47
CA ALA A 137 4.91 0.24 -10.62
C ALA A 137 6.14 1.06 -10.21
N THR A 138 5.91 2.25 -9.69
CA THR A 138 6.91 3.07 -9.01
C THR A 138 6.63 3.03 -7.51
N LEU A 139 7.62 2.58 -6.73
CA LEU A 139 7.58 2.56 -5.27
C LEU A 139 8.24 3.81 -4.70
N TYR A 140 7.60 4.42 -3.72
CA TYR A 140 8.14 5.45 -2.84
C TYR A 140 8.15 4.90 -1.42
N ALA A 141 9.31 4.85 -0.80
CA ALA A 141 9.53 4.26 0.51
C ALA A 141 10.20 5.24 1.47
N PRO A 142 9.76 5.32 2.76
CA PRO A 142 10.39 6.18 3.75
C PRO A 142 11.71 5.57 4.24
N SER A 143 12.70 6.44 4.46
CA SER A 143 13.96 6.11 5.13
C SER A 143 14.35 7.20 6.11
N ALA A 144 15.01 6.84 7.20
CA ALA A 144 15.55 7.80 8.16
C ALA A 144 16.73 8.63 7.60
N GLU A 145 17.32 8.19 6.50
CA GLU A 145 18.46 8.85 5.84
C GLU A 145 18.25 8.87 4.32
N THR A 146 18.94 9.78 3.64
CA THR A 146 18.93 9.82 2.19
C THR A 146 19.79 8.68 1.63
N LEU A 147 19.18 7.84 0.82
CA LEU A 147 19.84 6.70 0.19
C LEU A 147 20.13 6.99 -1.28
N PRO A 148 21.36 6.71 -1.79
CA PRO A 148 21.68 6.80 -3.22
C PRO A 148 20.77 5.90 -4.07
N ALA A 149 20.51 6.30 -5.31
CA ALA A 149 19.65 5.54 -6.22
C ALA A 149 20.18 4.14 -6.58
N ASP A 150 21.51 3.96 -6.50
CA ASP A 150 22.22 2.70 -6.74
C ASP A 150 22.42 1.84 -5.49
N THR A 151 21.74 2.18 -4.38
CA THR A 151 21.79 1.41 -3.14
C THR A 151 21.33 -0.03 -3.38
N SER A 152 22.14 -0.99 -2.94
CA SER A 152 21.82 -2.41 -3.12
C SER A 152 20.54 -2.83 -2.38
N ILE A 153 19.85 -3.81 -2.92
CA ILE A 153 18.61 -4.35 -2.33
C ILE A 153 18.83 -4.82 -0.89
N GLU A 154 19.99 -5.41 -0.57
CA GLU A 154 20.29 -5.87 0.79
C GLU A 154 20.34 -4.71 1.79
N VAL A 155 20.93 -3.59 1.41
CA VAL A 155 20.96 -2.37 2.24
C VAL A 155 19.55 -1.75 2.33
N LEU A 156 18.79 -1.71 1.24
CA LEU A 156 17.42 -1.19 1.24
C LEU A 156 16.52 -1.93 2.22
N LYS A 157 16.59 -3.26 2.28
CA LYS A 157 15.81 -4.08 3.22
C LYS A 157 16.03 -3.70 4.68
N GLU A 158 17.20 -3.18 5.02
CA GLU A 158 17.57 -2.78 6.39
C GLU A 158 17.24 -1.32 6.71
N LYS A 159 17.19 -0.47 5.69
CA LYS A 159 17.12 0.99 5.85
C LYS A 159 15.73 1.59 5.59
N LEU A 160 14.86 0.87 4.89
CA LEU A 160 13.52 1.34 4.57
C LEU A 160 12.53 1.02 5.67
N GLY A 161 11.51 1.89 5.79
CA GLY A 161 10.38 1.69 6.67
C GLY A 161 10.15 2.82 7.66
N ALA A 162 8.93 2.85 8.18
CA ALA A 162 8.51 3.72 9.27
C ALA A 162 7.44 3.03 10.13
N ASN A 163 7.55 3.18 11.43
CA ASN A 163 6.69 2.49 12.38
C ASN A 163 5.45 3.32 12.70
N LEU A 164 4.28 2.84 12.27
CA LEU A 164 2.97 3.47 12.52
C LEU A 164 2.63 3.64 14.01
N LEU A 165 3.25 2.88 14.92
CA LEU A 165 3.00 3.01 16.35
C LEU A 165 3.86 4.06 17.06
N THR A 166 4.96 4.50 16.44
CA THR A 166 5.95 5.37 17.10
C THR A 166 6.37 6.59 16.28
N GLN A 167 6.10 6.61 14.97
CA GLN A 167 6.53 7.65 14.03
C GLN A 167 5.36 8.34 13.31
N ILE A 168 4.25 8.58 14.03
CA ILE A 168 3.03 9.18 13.45
C ILE A 168 3.30 10.57 12.87
N PRO A 169 3.96 11.52 13.59
CA PRO A 169 4.25 12.85 13.05
C PRO A 169 5.21 12.79 11.86
N GLU A 170 6.22 11.92 11.92
CA GLU A 170 7.22 11.74 10.85
C GLU A 170 6.54 11.29 9.55
N ILE A 171 5.67 10.28 9.64
CA ILE A 171 4.94 9.75 8.49
C ILE A 171 3.98 10.81 7.94
N ALA A 172 3.24 11.51 8.77
CA ALA A 172 2.31 12.54 8.34
C ALA A 172 3.05 13.68 7.62
N GLN A 173 4.15 14.20 8.20
CA GLN A 173 4.97 15.24 7.58
C GLN A 173 5.64 14.78 6.29
N TRP A 174 6.00 13.50 6.19
CA TRP A 174 6.54 12.93 4.97
C TRP A 174 5.48 12.84 3.88
N LEU A 175 4.25 12.44 4.20
CA LEU A 175 3.16 12.31 3.22
C LEU A 175 2.72 13.64 2.63
N ILE A 176 2.67 14.73 3.41
CA ILE A 176 2.29 16.06 2.88
C ILE A 176 3.32 16.66 1.90
N GLN A 177 4.50 16.06 1.75
CA GLN A 177 5.49 16.47 0.75
C GLN A 177 5.10 16.01 -0.67
N PHE A 178 4.23 15.02 -0.80
CA PHE A 178 3.70 14.58 -2.09
C PHE A 178 2.68 15.60 -2.59
N LYS A 179 2.92 16.16 -3.79
CA LYS A 179 2.10 17.23 -4.36
C LYS A 179 0.87 16.75 -5.12
N GLN A 180 0.82 15.46 -5.46
CA GLN A 180 -0.28 14.80 -6.13
C GLN A 180 -1.37 14.34 -5.16
N ASN A 181 -2.58 14.14 -5.69
CA ASN A 181 -3.64 13.52 -4.89
C ASN A 181 -3.24 12.11 -4.45
N LEU A 182 -3.47 11.81 -3.18
CA LEU A 182 -3.15 10.52 -2.57
C LEU A 182 -4.43 9.72 -2.32
N ASP A 183 -4.46 8.48 -2.81
CA ASP A 183 -5.47 7.50 -2.43
C ASP A 183 -4.97 6.75 -1.18
N LEU A 184 -5.64 6.91 -0.04
CA LEU A 184 -5.17 6.39 1.24
C LEU A 184 -5.81 5.03 1.55
N ALA A 185 -5.02 3.97 1.70
CA ALA A 185 -5.46 2.61 2.01
C ALA A 185 -4.93 2.14 3.37
N ALA A 186 -5.80 2.11 4.37
CA ALA A 186 -5.50 1.67 5.72
C ALA A 186 -5.70 0.15 5.85
N ILE A 187 -4.64 -0.62 5.64
CA ILE A 187 -4.66 -2.09 5.61
C ILE A 187 -3.74 -2.74 6.65
N ALA A 188 -3.05 -1.95 7.48
CA ALA A 188 -2.25 -2.48 8.57
C ALA A 188 -3.16 -3.16 9.61
N TYR A 189 -2.87 -4.41 9.89
CA TYR A 189 -3.58 -5.22 10.87
C TYR A 189 -2.61 -5.76 11.92
N LEU A 190 -3.01 -5.70 13.16
CA LEU A 190 -2.30 -6.28 14.31
C LEU A 190 -3.33 -6.92 15.26
N ASP A 191 -2.88 -7.73 16.21
CA ASP A 191 -3.77 -8.33 17.19
C ASP A 191 -3.95 -7.47 18.44
N GLY A 192 -5.13 -7.57 19.06
CA GLY A 192 -5.45 -7.01 20.36
C GLY A 192 -5.26 -5.49 20.46
N GLU A 193 -4.68 -5.02 21.55
CA GLU A 193 -4.45 -3.60 21.81
C GLU A 193 -3.65 -2.89 20.72
N LYS A 194 -2.69 -3.58 20.11
CA LYS A 194 -1.86 -3.01 19.04
C LYS A 194 -2.68 -2.71 17.80
N HIS A 195 -3.73 -3.47 17.51
CA HIS A 195 -4.63 -3.19 16.40
C HIS A 195 -5.39 -1.86 16.62
N VAL A 196 -5.93 -1.64 17.81
CA VAL A 196 -6.57 -0.36 18.15
C VAL A 196 -5.59 0.80 17.98
N ARG A 197 -4.36 0.65 18.43
CA ARG A 197 -3.33 1.69 18.32
C ARG A 197 -2.96 2.00 16.87
N VAL A 198 -2.75 0.98 16.03
CA VAL A 198 -2.39 1.20 14.62
C VAL A 198 -3.55 1.80 13.84
N SER A 199 -4.80 1.40 14.13
CA SER A 199 -5.99 1.99 13.52
C SER A 199 -6.12 3.47 13.86
N MET A 200 -5.94 3.84 15.13
CA MET A 200 -5.94 5.23 15.57
C MET A 200 -4.78 6.05 14.98
N ALA A 201 -3.62 5.44 14.78
CA ALA A 201 -2.48 6.08 14.14
C ALA A 201 -2.76 6.39 12.66
N MET A 202 -3.28 5.41 11.92
CA MET A 202 -3.67 5.60 10.53
C MET A 202 -4.74 6.68 10.37
N ASP A 203 -5.78 6.66 11.22
CA ASP A 203 -6.84 7.66 11.22
C ASP A 203 -6.29 9.08 11.47
N ALA A 204 -5.41 9.26 12.44
CA ALA A 204 -4.77 10.54 12.73
C ALA A 204 -3.91 11.05 11.57
N ILE A 205 -3.13 10.17 10.92
CA ILE A 205 -2.31 10.53 9.76
C ILE A 205 -3.22 10.90 8.58
N MET A 206 -4.22 10.07 8.26
CA MET A 206 -5.14 10.31 7.15
C MET A 206 -5.90 11.63 7.31
N LYS A 207 -6.37 11.92 8.53
CA LYS A 207 -6.99 13.21 8.84
C LYS A 207 -6.04 14.38 8.56
N HIS A 208 -4.81 14.32 9.06
CA HIS A 208 -3.82 15.39 8.90
C HIS A 208 -3.43 15.62 7.43
N VAL A 209 -3.35 14.56 6.64
CA VAL A 209 -2.99 14.63 5.20
C VAL A 209 -4.16 15.15 4.35
N SER A 210 -5.41 15.02 4.83
CA SER A 210 -6.62 15.47 4.12
C SER A 210 -7.04 16.91 4.42
N GLU A 211 -6.43 17.55 5.41
CA GLU A 211 -6.65 18.97 5.79
C GLU A 211 -5.76 19.91 4.98
#